data_f083e5e544fa81c48fffb25e01782d8c
#
_entry.id   f083e5e544fa81c48fffb25e01782d8c
#
_cell.length_a   1.000
_cell.length_b   1.000
_cell.length_c   1.000
_cell.angle_alpha   90.00
_cell.angle_beta   90.00
_cell.angle_gamma   90.00
#
_symmetry.space_group_name_H-M   'P 1'
#
loop_
_entity.id
_entity.type
_entity.pdbx_description
1 polymer ?
#
loop_
_entity_poly.entity_id
_entity_poly.type
_entity_poly.pdbx_seq_one_letter_code
_entity_poly.pdbx_strand_id
1 'polypeptide(L)'
;DLVRSRGLGDVYKRQDIQICFICNPNNPTGNIVQKAIFKDILDVCKRRNIRLVVDECFLRFHPAYEDISCKRYLFEYDNLVVINAFTKFYAMAGIRLGYMMCHDRVFLDKAKEQLPEWNISSIAQRAGIEALKDNSYEEKTRRLISEERRYIISELNAAGCKVYPSEADYITFRLPEKSRRCNLMEELLKRKILIRSCDSYRNMPSGCYRIAVKKHEDNECLIKNIMEVQ
;
A
#
# COMPACT_ATOMS: atom_id res chain seq x y z
N ASP A 1 3.17 5.84 14.81
CA ASP A 1 4.50 5.79 15.46
C ASP A 1 5.59 5.02 14.71
N LEU A 2 5.26 4.17 13.75
CA LEU A 2 6.26 3.47 12.90
C LEU A 2 7.03 4.43 11.99
N VAL A 3 6.42 5.54 11.59
CA VAL A 3 7.10 6.61 10.82
C VAL A 3 7.96 7.50 11.74
N ARG A 4 7.59 7.65 13.01
CA ARG A 4 8.33 8.49 13.97
C ARG A 4 9.59 7.85 14.56
N SER A 5 9.63 6.52 14.71
CA SER A 5 10.69 5.93 15.54
C SER A 5 12.01 5.61 14.82
N ARG A 6 12.06 5.50 13.48
CA ARG A 6 13.31 5.20 12.77
C ARG A 6 13.42 5.75 11.33
N GLY A 7 12.35 6.22 10.68
CA GLY A 7 12.40 6.59 9.26
C GLY A 7 13.27 7.81 8.96
N LEU A 8 12.99 8.94 9.57
CA LEU A 8 13.74 10.17 9.37
C LEU A 8 15.08 10.17 10.11
N GLY A 9 15.15 9.63 11.32
CA GLY A 9 16.39 9.58 12.10
C GLY A 9 17.50 8.73 11.46
N ASP A 10 17.16 7.64 10.76
CA ASP A 10 18.13 6.80 10.04
C ASP A 10 18.63 7.47 8.76
N VAL A 11 17.78 8.22 8.05
CA VAL A 11 18.19 9.01 6.88
C VAL A 11 19.19 10.11 7.28
N TYR A 12 19.01 10.71 8.45
CA TYR A 12 19.93 11.73 8.97
C TYR A 12 21.32 11.19 9.36
N LYS A 13 21.42 9.91 9.71
CA LYS A 13 22.65 9.31 10.23
C LYS A 13 23.53 8.63 9.18
N ARG A 14 22.96 8.26 8.02
CA ARG A 14 23.70 7.58 6.95
C ARG A 14 24.11 8.58 5.88
N GLN A 15 25.40 8.79 5.71
CA GLN A 15 25.95 9.76 4.74
C GLN A 15 25.89 9.27 3.28
N ASP A 16 25.58 7.98 3.05
CA ASP A 16 25.75 7.30 1.75
C ASP A 16 24.43 6.90 1.05
N ILE A 17 23.28 7.39 1.54
CA ILE A 17 21.99 7.05 0.93
C ILE A 17 21.82 7.83 -0.38
N GLN A 18 21.67 7.12 -1.49
CA GLN A 18 21.38 7.69 -2.81
C GLN A 18 19.91 7.61 -3.19
N ILE A 19 19.20 6.57 -2.69
CA ILE A 19 17.79 6.33 -3.00
C ILE A 19 17.04 5.99 -1.73
N CYS A 20 15.86 6.59 -1.57
CA CYS A 20 14.91 6.29 -0.50
C CYS A 20 13.58 5.83 -1.10
N PHE A 21 13.01 4.73 -0.58
CA PHE A 21 11.71 4.22 -0.99
C PHE A 21 10.68 4.42 0.13
N ILE A 22 9.51 4.92 -0.24
CA ILE A 22 8.34 5.08 0.65
C ILE A 22 7.12 4.46 -0.03
N CYS A 23 6.42 3.55 0.66
CA CYS A 23 5.10 3.12 0.25
C CYS A 23 4.04 4.03 0.87
N ASN A 24 3.16 4.59 0.07
CA ASN A 24 2.10 5.50 0.50
C ASN A 24 0.77 5.18 -0.22
N PRO A 25 -0.17 4.46 0.39
CA PRO A 25 -0.20 3.93 1.76
C PRO A 25 0.88 2.90 2.08
N ASN A 26 1.31 2.87 3.35
CA ASN A 26 2.36 1.96 3.80
C ASN A 26 1.89 0.50 3.82
N ASN A 27 2.72 -0.40 3.35
CA ASN A 27 2.51 -1.84 3.45
C ASN A 27 3.43 -2.41 4.56
N PRO A 28 2.91 -3.02 5.66
CA PRO A 28 1.60 -3.64 5.75
C PRO A 28 0.51 -2.82 6.45
N THR A 29 0.79 -1.67 7.05
CA THR A 29 -0.13 -0.98 7.96
C THR A 29 -1.28 -0.24 7.27
N GLY A 30 -1.12 0.15 6.00
CA GLY A 30 -2.13 0.91 5.26
C GLY A 30 -2.16 2.41 5.56
N ASN A 31 -1.28 2.92 6.42
CA ASN A 31 -1.24 4.33 6.79
C ASN A 31 -0.75 5.21 5.65
N ILE A 32 -1.33 6.40 5.56
CA ILE A 32 -0.88 7.46 4.66
C ILE A 32 0.07 8.40 5.40
N VAL A 33 1.13 8.81 4.73
CA VAL A 33 2.05 9.84 5.25
C VAL A 33 1.36 11.20 5.21
N GLN A 34 1.33 11.89 6.35
CA GLN A 34 0.74 13.23 6.44
C GLN A 34 1.47 14.23 5.52
N LYS A 35 0.70 15.09 4.87
CA LYS A 35 1.20 16.04 3.85
C LYS A 35 2.38 16.89 4.34
N ALA A 36 2.33 17.38 5.58
CA ALA A 36 3.42 18.17 6.16
C ALA A 36 4.70 17.36 6.30
N ILE A 37 4.59 16.14 6.85
CA ILE A 37 5.74 15.21 7.01
C ILE A 37 6.31 14.82 5.65
N PHE A 38 5.43 14.62 4.66
CA PHE A 38 5.87 14.25 3.31
C PHE A 38 6.68 15.38 2.66
N LYS A 39 6.25 16.64 2.85
CA LYS A 39 7.00 17.80 2.34
C LYS A 39 8.38 17.92 3.01
N ASP A 40 8.48 17.71 4.31
CA ASP A 40 9.75 17.68 5.02
C ASP A 40 10.71 16.60 4.47
N ILE A 41 10.16 15.41 4.15
CA ILE A 41 10.94 14.32 3.52
C ILE A 41 11.45 14.74 2.14
N LEU A 42 10.60 15.34 1.30
CA LEU A 42 10.97 15.86 -0.02
C LEU A 42 12.11 16.86 0.08
N ASP A 43 11.99 17.84 0.98
CA ASP A 43 13.01 18.89 1.19
C ASP A 43 14.33 18.32 1.67
N VAL A 44 14.29 17.36 2.59
CA VAL A 44 15.51 16.67 3.08
C VAL A 44 16.16 15.88 1.95
N CYS A 45 15.38 15.11 1.19
CA CYS A 45 15.90 14.32 0.07
C CYS A 45 16.51 15.21 -1.01
N LYS A 46 15.89 16.35 -1.32
CA LYS A 46 16.41 17.32 -2.29
C LYS A 46 17.74 17.91 -1.82
N ARG A 47 17.81 18.42 -0.58
CA ARG A 47 19.06 19.01 -0.02
C ARG A 47 20.21 18.02 0.03
N ARG A 48 19.93 16.72 0.20
CA ARG A 48 20.95 15.67 0.29
C ARG A 48 21.22 14.94 -1.01
N ASN A 49 20.62 15.38 -2.10
CA ASN A 49 20.72 14.72 -3.41
C ASN A 49 20.30 13.23 -3.38
N ILE A 50 19.25 12.91 -2.58
CA ILE A 50 18.67 11.58 -2.47
C ILE A 50 17.49 11.48 -3.44
N ARG A 51 17.46 10.45 -4.29
CA ARG A 51 16.30 10.12 -5.11
C ARG A 51 15.20 9.54 -4.22
N LEU A 52 14.04 10.19 -4.18
CA LEU A 52 12.87 9.69 -3.44
C LEU A 52 11.93 8.96 -4.40
N VAL A 53 11.71 7.67 -4.15
CA VAL A 53 10.77 6.84 -4.89
C VAL A 53 9.56 6.58 -4.00
N VAL A 54 8.39 6.99 -4.46
CA VAL A 54 7.12 6.82 -3.73
C VAL A 54 6.24 5.81 -4.47
N ASP A 55 5.95 4.70 -3.79
CA ASP A 55 5.04 3.68 -4.30
C ASP A 55 3.61 4.01 -3.89
N GLU A 56 2.79 4.43 -4.86
CA GLU A 56 1.38 4.76 -4.68
C GLU A 56 0.43 3.69 -5.23
N CYS A 57 0.88 2.44 -5.40
CA CYS A 57 0.06 1.37 -5.98
C CYS A 57 -1.27 1.11 -5.26
N PHE A 58 -1.36 1.47 -3.97
CA PHE A 58 -2.58 1.32 -3.17
C PHE A 58 -3.32 2.65 -2.93
N LEU A 59 -2.77 3.78 -3.32
CA LEU A 59 -3.34 5.08 -2.99
C LEU A 59 -4.70 5.33 -3.65
N ARG A 60 -4.92 4.78 -4.85
CA ARG A 60 -6.15 4.99 -5.63
C ARG A 60 -7.42 4.46 -4.94
N PHE A 61 -7.29 3.59 -3.94
CA PHE A 61 -8.41 3.16 -3.08
C PHE A 61 -8.92 4.26 -2.14
N HIS A 62 -8.12 5.29 -1.87
CA HIS A 62 -8.54 6.41 -1.04
C HIS A 62 -9.44 7.38 -1.84
N PRO A 63 -10.60 7.84 -1.29
CA PRO A 63 -11.49 8.75 -2.01
C PRO A 63 -10.82 10.04 -2.48
N ALA A 64 -9.97 10.63 -1.66
CA ALA A 64 -9.23 11.86 -1.96
C ALA A 64 -7.81 11.58 -2.52
N TYR A 65 -7.62 10.49 -3.29
CA TYR A 65 -6.29 10.06 -3.75
C TYR A 65 -5.57 11.14 -4.59
N GLU A 66 -6.31 11.93 -5.37
CA GLU A 66 -5.76 13.03 -6.17
C GLU A 66 -5.12 14.12 -5.30
N ASP A 67 -5.71 14.40 -4.13
CA ASP A 67 -5.21 15.40 -3.18
C ASP A 67 -4.03 14.90 -2.34
N ILE A 68 -3.89 13.60 -2.22
CA ILE A 68 -2.85 12.96 -1.41
C ILE A 68 -1.64 12.60 -2.25
N SER A 69 -1.85 12.29 -3.54
CA SER A 69 -0.79 11.87 -4.45
C SER A 69 0.38 12.86 -4.50
N CYS A 70 1.56 12.29 -4.46
CA CYS A 70 2.82 13.03 -4.56
C CYS A 70 3.09 13.58 -5.98
N LYS A 71 2.29 13.19 -6.97
CA LYS A 71 2.42 13.66 -8.37
C LYS A 71 2.40 15.18 -8.49
N ARG A 72 1.71 15.88 -7.57
CA ARG A 72 1.66 17.36 -7.54
C ARG A 72 3.01 18.03 -7.34
N TYR A 73 3.96 17.32 -6.75
CA TYR A 73 5.30 17.82 -6.43
C TYR A 73 6.34 17.51 -7.52
N LEU A 74 5.99 16.78 -8.58
CA LEU A 74 6.92 16.35 -9.61
C LEU A 74 7.63 17.52 -10.31
N PHE A 75 6.94 18.65 -10.49
CA PHE A 75 7.54 19.85 -11.13
C PHE A 75 8.45 20.67 -10.21
N GLU A 76 8.33 20.46 -8.88
CA GLU A 76 9.15 21.18 -7.89
C GLU A 76 10.38 20.36 -7.45
N TYR A 77 10.32 19.02 -7.62
CA TYR A 77 11.30 18.09 -7.10
C TYR A 77 11.77 17.11 -8.18
N ASP A 78 12.86 17.44 -8.87
CA ASP A 78 13.43 16.58 -9.92
C ASP A 78 13.93 15.23 -9.39
N ASN A 79 14.22 15.14 -8.08
CA ASN A 79 14.61 13.93 -7.41
C ASN A 79 13.43 13.03 -6.98
N LEU A 80 12.18 13.44 -7.24
CA LEU A 80 10.99 12.65 -6.93
C LEU A 80 10.64 11.71 -8.09
N VAL A 81 10.37 10.45 -7.75
CA VAL A 81 9.79 9.44 -8.64
C VAL A 81 8.54 8.90 -7.98
N VAL A 82 7.42 8.90 -8.69
CA VAL A 82 6.17 8.27 -8.24
C VAL A 82 5.91 7.04 -9.09
N ILE A 83 5.70 5.89 -8.44
CA ILE A 83 5.36 4.63 -9.13
C ILE A 83 3.94 4.21 -8.79
N ASN A 84 3.27 3.62 -9.77
CA ASN A 84 1.91 3.13 -9.63
C ASN A 84 1.67 1.90 -10.52
N ALA A 85 0.60 1.15 -10.26
CA ALA A 85 0.29 -0.05 -11.01
C ALA A 85 -1.21 -0.29 -11.15
N PHE A 86 -1.59 -0.98 -12.21
CA PHE A 86 -2.95 -1.44 -12.47
C PHE A 86 -3.30 -2.73 -11.72
N THR A 87 -2.29 -3.37 -11.11
CA THR A 87 -2.40 -4.70 -10.50
C THR A 87 -3.40 -4.79 -9.35
N LYS A 88 -3.57 -3.71 -8.60
CA LYS A 88 -4.41 -3.69 -7.39
C LYS A 88 -5.77 -3.07 -7.66
N PHE A 89 -5.83 -1.78 -7.84
CA PHE A 89 -7.07 -1.04 -7.98
C PHE A 89 -7.95 -1.53 -9.13
N TYR A 90 -7.35 -1.85 -10.28
CA TYR A 90 -8.07 -2.37 -11.46
C TYR A 90 -8.11 -3.91 -11.52
N ALA A 91 -7.72 -4.62 -10.45
CA ALA A 91 -7.70 -6.09 -10.39
C ALA A 91 -6.95 -6.78 -11.54
N MET A 92 -5.95 -6.13 -12.12
CA MET A 92 -5.23 -6.60 -13.31
C MET A 92 -3.87 -7.22 -12.96
N ALA A 93 -3.78 -8.07 -11.94
CA ALA A 93 -2.52 -8.62 -11.47
C ALA A 93 -1.76 -9.42 -12.54
N GLY A 94 -2.46 -10.19 -13.38
CA GLY A 94 -1.89 -11.00 -14.45
C GLY A 94 -1.41 -10.20 -15.67
N ILE A 95 -1.92 -9.00 -15.88
CA ILE A 95 -1.58 -8.14 -17.04
C ILE A 95 -0.17 -7.53 -16.92
N ARG A 96 0.37 -7.40 -15.71
CA ARG A 96 1.71 -6.87 -15.42
C ARG A 96 1.94 -5.44 -15.93
N LEU A 97 0.96 -4.55 -15.70
CA LEU A 97 1.00 -3.16 -16.13
C LEU A 97 1.24 -2.23 -14.94
N GLY A 98 2.20 -1.34 -15.08
CA GLY A 98 2.52 -0.26 -14.13
C GLY A 98 3.21 0.88 -14.86
N TYR A 99 3.44 1.97 -14.15
CA TYR A 99 4.11 3.14 -14.68
C TYR A 99 4.86 3.89 -13.59
N MET A 100 5.84 4.69 -14.01
CA MET A 100 6.47 5.68 -13.17
C MET A 100 6.32 7.09 -13.75
N MET A 101 6.34 8.08 -12.88
CA MET A 101 6.32 9.50 -13.22
C MET A 101 7.52 10.17 -12.54
N CYS A 102 8.23 10.99 -13.31
CA CYS A 102 9.37 11.80 -12.83
C CYS A 102 9.50 13.01 -13.74
N HIS A 103 9.94 14.14 -13.19
CA HIS A 103 10.24 15.33 -14.01
C HIS A 103 11.63 15.26 -14.66
N ASP A 104 12.59 14.56 -14.04
CA ASP A 104 13.94 14.34 -14.55
C ASP A 104 13.93 13.42 -15.79
N ARG A 105 14.02 14.04 -16.96
CA ARG A 105 14.01 13.35 -18.25
C ARG A 105 15.23 12.45 -18.45
N VAL A 106 16.39 12.89 -18.01
CA VAL A 106 17.63 12.11 -18.12
C VAL A 106 17.52 10.81 -17.33
N PHE A 107 16.93 10.88 -16.12
CA PHE A 107 16.65 9.69 -15.33
C PHE A 107 15.65 8.76 -16.01
N LEU A 108 14.57 9.30 -16.57
CA LEU A 108 13.55 8.49 -17.25
C LEU A 108 14.11 7.77 -18.47
N ASP A 109 14.95 8.44 -19.27
CA ASP A 109 15.58 7.84 -20.45
C ASP A 109 16.52 6.71 -20.05
N LYS A 110 17.38 6.93 -19.04
CA LYS A 110 18.25 5.87 -18.49
C LYS A 110 17.45 4.70 -17.90
N ALA A 111 16.34 4.96 -17.22
CA ALA A 111 15.49 3.91 -16.69
C ALA A 111 14.84 3.10 -17.81
N LYS A 112 14.42 3.78 -18.89
CA LYS A 112 13.85 3.14 -20.08
C LYS A 112 14.85 2.22 -20.78
N GLU A 113 16.12 2.62 -20.90
CA GLU A 113 17.21 1.81 -21.46
C GLU A 113 17.45 0.50 -20.70
N GLN A 114 17.09 0.45 -19.41
CA GLN A 114 17.23 -0.76 -18.59
C GLN A 114 16.03 -1.72 -18.70
N LEU A 115 14.96 -1.31 -19.38
CA LEU A 115 13.79 -2.17 -19.55
C LEU A 115 14.02 -3.10 -20.76
N PRO A 116 13.57 -4.36 -20.66
CA PRO A 116 13.62 -5.25 -21.82
C PRO A 116 12.76 -4.70 -22.97
N GLU A 117 13.15 -4.96 -24.17
CA GLU A 117 12.33 -4.67 -25.35
C GLU A 117 10.97 -5.37 -25.23
N TRP A 118 9.91 -4.70 -25.72
CA TRP A 118 8.56 -5.25 -25.70
C TRP A 118 8.02 -5.59 -24.28
N ASN A 119 8.53 -4.92 -23.25
CA ASN A 119 8.20 -5.18 -21.85
C ASN A 119 6.70 -5.07 -21.49
N ILE A 120 5.90 -4.37 -22.32
CA ILE A 120 4.45 -4.24 -22.14
C ILE A 120 3.74 -4.77 -23.38
N SER A 121 2.95 -5.84 -23.19
CA SER A 121 2.18 -6.42 -24.27
C SER A 121 1.10 -5.47 -24.79
N SER A 122 0.71 -5.61 -26.07
CA SER A 122 -0.38 -4.81 -26.66
C SER A 122 -1.71 -5.02 -25.93
N ILE A 123 -1.95 -6.20 -25.39
CA ILE A 123 -3.12 -6.52 -24.56
C ILE A 123 -3.09 -5.70 -23.27
N ALA A 124 -1.93 -5.62 -22.61
CA ALA A 124 -1.78 -4.83 -21.38
C ALA A 124 -2.01 -3.33 -21.64
N GLN A 125 -1.46 -2.80 -22.74
CA GLN A 125 -1.66 -1.40 -23.13
C GLN A 125 -3.15 -1.11 -23.37
N ARG A 126 -3.83 -1.95 -24.14
CA ARG A 126 -5.25 -1.79 -24.43
C ARG A 126 -6.11 -1.88 -23.17
N ALA A 127 -5.86 -2.88 -22.32
CA ALA A 127 -6.56 -3.05 -21.05
C ALA A 127 -6.39 -1.83 -20.14
N GLY A 128 -5.18 -1.27 -20.03
CA GLY A 128 -4.91 -0.07 -19.25
C GLY A 128 -5.66 1.17 -19.77
N ILE A 129 -5.69 1.37 -21.09
CA ILE A 129 -6.42 2.49 -21.71
C ILE A 129 -7.91 2.39 -21.42
N GLU A 130 -8.51 1.20 -21.56
CA GLU A 130 -9.95 1.01 -21.30
C GLU A 130 -10.27 1.14 -19.80
N ALA A 131 -9.42 0.63 -18.92
CA ALA A 131 -9.59 0.76 -17.48
C ALA A 131 -9.63 2.23 -17.01
N LEU A 132 -8.80 3.09 -17.60
CA LEU A 132 -8.77 4.53 -17.26
C LEU A 132 -10.03 5.30 -17.71
N LYS A 133 -10.84 4.72 -18.58
CA LYS A 133 -12.09 5.32 -19.03
C LYS A 133 -13.30 4.93 -18.20
N ASP A 134 -13.18 3.89 -17.38
CA ASP A 134 -14.29 3.35 -16.57
C ASP A 134 -14.40 4.04 -15.21
N ASN A 135 -14.90 5.26 -15.20
CA ASN A 135 -15.17 6.01 -13.98
C ASN A 135 -16.17 5.30 -13.04
N SER A 136 -17.13 4.55 -13.62
CA SER A 136 -18.14 3.81 -12.84
C SER A 136 -17.49 2.69 -12.01
N TYR A 137 -16.51 1.98 -12.59
CA TYR A 137 -15.71 0.99 -11.87
C TYR A 137 -14.94 1.62 -10.71
N GLU A 138 -14.29 2.76 -10.96
CA GLU A 138 -13.50 3.46 -9.95
C GLU A 138 -14.35 3.89 -8.75
N GLU A 139 -15.51 4.51 -9.00
CA GLU A 139 -16.42 4.96 -7.94
C GLU A 139 -16.97 3.79 -7.13
N LYS A 140 -17.45 2.75 -7.80
CA LYS A 140 -17.96 1.53 -7.16
C LYS A 140 -16.89 0.85 -6.30
N THR A 141 -15.68 0.74 -6.82
CA THR A 141 -14.55 0.13 -6.10
C THR A 141 -14.19 0.92 -4.85
N ARG A 142 -14.03 2.25 -4.94
CA ARG A 142 -13.72 3.10 -3.78
C ARG A 142 -14.81 3.03 -2.71
N ARG A 143 -16.08 3.07 -3.13
CA ARG A 143 -17.21 2.97 -2.20
C ARG A 143 -17.22 1.62 -1.49
N LEU A 144 -17.16 0.52 -2.22
CA LEU A 144 -17.12 -0.83 -1.67
C LEU A 144 -15.97 -0.98 -0.66
N ILE A 145 -14.75 -0.66 -1.05
CA ILE A 145 -13.58 -0.81 -0.17
C ILE A 145 -13.70 0.07 1.08
N SER A 146 -14.22 1.28 0.95
CA SER A 146 -14.40 2.18 2.10
C SER A 146 -15.46 1.67 3.08
N GLU A 147 -16.58 1.15 2.59
CA GLU A 147 -17.66 0.59 3.40
C GLU A 147 -17.21 -0.69 4.11
N GLU A 148 -16.63 -1.61 3.37
CA GLU A 148 -16.20 -2.90 3.89
C GLU A 148 -14.99 -2.79 4.83
N ARG A 149 -14.08 -1.87 4.57
CA ARG A 149 -12.97 -1.56 5.50
C ARG A 149 -13.48 -1.10 6.86
N ARG A 150 -14.49 -0.22 6.88
CA ARG A 150 -15.12 0.22 8.14
C ARG A 150 -15.80 -0.92 8.89
N TYR A 151 -16.51 -1.78 8.17
CA TYR A 151 -17.13 -2.98 8.72
C TYR A 151 -16.09 -3.88 9.40
N ILE A 152 -15.05 -4.29 8.67
CA ILE A 152 -13.99 -5.17 9.20
C ILE A 152 -13.29 -4.54 10.42
N ILE A 153 -12.97 -3.25 10.37
CA ILE A 153 -12.34 -2.54 11.49
C ILE A 153 -13.23 -2.56 12.72
N SER A 154 -14.53 -2.33 12.56
CA SER A 154 -15.50 -2.38 13.66
C SER A 154 -15.54 -3.76 14.31
N GLU A 155 -15.68 -4.81 13.51
CA GLU A 155 -15.76 -6.19 13.99
C GLU A 155 -14.47 -6.66 14.69
N LEU A 156 -13.30 -6.36 14.11
CA LEU A 156 -12.03 -6.69 14.73
C LEU A 156 -11.79 -5.96 16.05
N ASN A 157 -12.21 -4.70 16.15
CA ASN A 157 -12.16 -3.95 17.42
C ASN A 157 -13.11 -4.54 18.46
N ALA A 158 -14.34 -4.92 18.07
CA ALA A 158 -15.29 -5.60 18.94
C ALA A 158 -14.75 -6.94 19.46
N ALA A 159 -13.98 -7.66 18.61
CA ALA A 159 -13.26 -8.88 18.99
C ALA A 159 -12.01 -8.64 19.88
N GLY A 160 -11.73 -7.39 20.26
CA GLY A 160 -10.59 -7.00 21.11
C GLY A 160 -9.24 -7.02 20.39
N CYS A 161 -9.22 -7.06 19.07
CA CYS A 161 -8.00 -6.93 18.29
C CYS A 161 -7.49 -5.48 18.29
N LYS A 162 -6.17 -5.30 18.25
CA LYS A 162 -5.57 -4.01 17.96
C LYS A 162 -5.50 -3.81 16.45
N VAL A 163 -6.35 -2.97 15.89
CA VAL A 163 -6.36 -2.68 14.45
C VAL A 163 -5.47 -1.48 14.13
N TYR A 164 -4.67 -1.59 13.07
CA TYR A 164 -3.89 -0.47 12.53
C TYR A 164 -4.77 0.31 11.54
N PRO A 165 -4.79 1.66 11.62
CA PRO A 165 -5.53 2.47 10.68
C PRO A 165 -5.06 2.19 9.24
N SER A 166 -5.98 1.95 8.32
CA SER A 166 -5.66 1.67 6.92
C SER A 166 -6.50 2.51 5.97
N GLU A 167 -5.86 2.99 4.92
CA GLU A 167 -6.48 3.68 3.78
C GLU A 167 -6.35 2.88 2.47
N ALA A 168 -5.85 1.64 2.57
CA ALA A 168 -5.70 0.71 1.45
C ALA A 168 -6.86 -0.32 1.38
N ASP A 169 -6.77 -1.28 0.46
CA ASP A 169 -7.65 -2.43 0.31
C ASP A 169 -7.27 -3.61 1.21
N TYR A 170 -6.51 -3.36 2.25
CA TYR A 170 -6.14 -4.34 3.27
C TYR A 170 -6.13 -3.71 4.66
N ILE A 171 -6.24 -4.56 5.67
CA ILE A 171 -6.21 -4.18 7.08
C ILE A 171 -5.17 -5.03 7.78
N THR A 172 -4.35 -4.38 8.61
CA THR A 172 -3.45 -5.06 9.53
C THR A 172 -4.00 -4.95 10.94
N PHE A 173 -4.01 -6.07 11.64
CA PHE A 173 -4.46 -6.15 13.01
C PHE A 173 -3.57 -7.08 13.83
N ARG A 174 -3.64 -6.95 15.13
CA ARG A 174 -2.95 -7.81 16.09
C ARG A 174 -3.96 -8.47 17.01
N LEU A 175 -3.84 -9.78 17.21
CA LEU A 175 -4.69 -10.52 18.13
C LEU A 175 -4.54 -10.03 19.58
N PRO A 176 -5.61 -10.15 20.40
CA PRO A 176 -5.51 -10.00 21.85
C PRO A 176 -4.45 -10.95 22.41
N GLU A 177 -3.81 -10.56 23.52
CA GLU A 177 -2.69 -11.31 24.09
C GLU A 177 -3.03 -12.77 24.42
N LYS A 178 -4.22 -12.97 24.98
CA LYS A 178 -4.75 -14.30 25.32
C LYS A 178 -4.92 -15.23 24.13
N SER A 179 -5.17 -14.69 22.95
CA SER A 179 -5.42 -15.46 21.71
C SER A 179 -4.16 -15.68 20.86
N ARG A 180 -3.00 -15.12 21.25
CA ARG A 180 -1.74 -15.24 20.49
C ARG A 180 -1.05 -16.60 20.61
N ARG A 181 -1.54 -17.50 21.46
CA ARG A 181 -1.05 -18.88 21.55
C ARG A 181 -1.39 -19.71 20.33
N CYS A 182 -2.40 -19.29 19.56
CA CYS A 182 -2.84 -19.91 18.33
C CYS A 182 -2.18 -19.23 17.13
N ASN A 183 -1.70 -20.00 16.15
CA ASN A 183 -1.29 -19.48 14.86
C ASN A 183 -2.54 -19.29 13.99
N LEU A 184 -3.10 -18.08 14.01
CA LEU A 184 -4.32 -17.76 13.29
C LEU A 184 -4.24 -18.11 11.79
N MET A 185 -3.09 -17.90 11.16
CA MET A 185 -2.91 -18.22 9.73
C MET A 185 -3.07 -19.73 9.46
N GLU A 186 -2.51 -20.59 10.31
CA GLU A 186 -2.63 -22.03 10.16
C GLU A 186 -4.05 -22.52 10.43
N GLU A 187 -4.72 -21.98 11.46
CA GLU A 187 -6.09 -22.36 11.78
C GLU A 187 -7.08 -21.94 10.69
N LEU A 188 -6.93 -20.73 10.14
CA LEU A 188 -7.75 -20.27 9.02
C LEU A 188 -7.44 -21.04 7.73
N LEU A 189 -6.19 -21.46 7.52
CA LEU A 189 -5.81 -22.27 6.35
C LEU A 189 -6.52 -23.63 6.36
N LYS A 190 -6.69 -24.29 7.54
CA LYS A 190 -7.49 -25.53 7.69
C LYS A 190 -8.94 -25.32 7.23
N ARG A 191 -9.44 -24.09 7.35
CA ARG A 191 -10.77 -23.67 6.91
C ARG A 191 -10.79 -23.10 5.47
N LYS A 192 -9.70 -23.28 4.71
CA LYS A 192 -9.51 -22.80 3.34
C LYS A 192 -9.52 -21.26 3.21
N ILE A 193 -9.19 -20.54 4.29
CA ILE A 193 -9.06 -19.09 4.33
C ILE A 193 -7.58 -18.74 4.45
N LEU A 194 -7.05 -18.01 3.47
CA LEU A 194 -5.66 -17.58 3.44
C LEU A 194 -5.54 -16.12 3.88
N ILE A 195 -4.80 -15.90 4.95
CA ILE A 195 -4.38 -14.58 5.43
C ILE A 195 -2.86 -14.48 5.43
N ARG A 196 -2.31 -13.30 5.66
CA ARG A 196 -0.86 -13.09 5.69
C ARG A 196 -0.38 -12.79 7.11
N SER A 197 0.60 -13.56 7.63
CA SER A 197 1.38 -13.16 8.79
C SER A 197 2.26 -11.96 8.48
N CYS A 198 2.39 -11.04 9.44
CA CYS A 198 3.28 -9.90 9.37
C CYS A 198 4.64 -10.13 10.06
N ASP A 199 4.98 -11.35 10.47
CA ASP A 199 6.22 -11.66 11.20
C ASP A 199 7.48 -11.39 10.36
N SER A 200 7.37 -11.46 9.02
CA SER A 200 8.47 -11.14 8.11
C SER A 200 8.75 -9.63 7.96
N TYR A 201 7.85 -8.77 8.44
CA TYR A 201 8.04 -7.33 8.37
C TYR A 201 8.89 -6.84 9.55
N ARG A 202 10.01 -6.16 9.25
CA ARG A 202 10.89 -5.59 10.27
C ARG A 202 10.12 -4.63 11.18
N ASN A 203 10.29 -4.76 12.49
CA ASN A 203 9.66 -3.96 13.54
C ASN A 203 8.14 -4.11 13.70
N MET A 204 7.51 -5.09 13.04
CA MET A 204 6.13 -5.46 13.37
C MET A 204 6.14 -6.36 14.61
N PRO A 205 5.25 -6.10 15.58
CA PRO A 205 5.09 -7.01 16.73
C PRO A 205 4.59 -8.38 16.28
N SER A 206 4.97 -9.44 17.01
CA SER A 206 4.43 -10.79 16.78
C SER A 206 2.90 -10.84 16.94
N GLY A 207 2.26 -11.76 16.23
CA GLY A 207 0.79 -11.91 16.23
C GLY A 207 0.05 -10.83 15.44
N CYS A 208 0.74 -10.17 14.51
CA CYS A 208 0.13 -9.27 13.54
C CYS A 208 -0.18 -10.01 12.25
N TYR A 209 -1.35 -9.78 11.72
CA TYR A 209 -1.83 -10.36 10.46
C TYR A 209 -2.38 -9.27 9.54
N ARG A 210 -2.23 -9.48 8.23
CA ARG A 210 -2.82 -8.62 7.21
C ARG A 210 -3.84 -9.40 6.40
N ILE A 211 -5.03 -8.81 6.24
CA ILE A 211 -6.15 -9.34 5.48
C ILE A 211 -6.55 -8.39 4.37
N ALA A 212 -7.05 -8.90 3.25
CA ALA A 212 -7.60 -8.09 2.18
C ALA A 212 -9.04 -7.70 2.50
N VAL A 213 -9.42 -6.50 2.09
CA VAL A 213 -10.83 -6.08 2.06
C VAL A 213 -11.44 -6.61 0.77
N LYS A 214 -12.56 -7.33 0.87
CA LYS A 214 -13.24 -7.99 -0.23
C LYS A 214 -14.72 -7.62 -0.26
N LYS A 215 -15.56 -8.44 -0.90
CA LYS A 215 -17.00 -8.30 -0.84
C LYS A 215 -17.53 -8.66 0.56
N HIS A 216 -18.68 -8.15 0.92
CA HIS A 216 -19.28 -8.32 2.25
C HIS A 216 -19.34 -9.79 2.71
N GLU A 217 -19.83 -10.67 1.86
CA GLU A 217 -19.97 -12.11 2.15
C GLU A 217 -18.62 -12.76 2.51
N ASP A 218 -17.54 -12.41 1.78
CA ASP A 218 -16.20 -12.91 2.05
C ASP A 218 -15.67 -12.34 3.38
N ASN A 219 -15.92 -11.06 3.66
CA ASN A 219 -15.46 -10.39 4.86
C ASN A 219 -16.19 -10.90 6.11
N GLU A 220 -17.51 -11.10 6.02
CA GLU A 220 -18.33 -11.70 7.08
C GLU A 220 -17.85 -13.11 7.41
N CYS A 221 -17.65 -13.94 6.38
CA CYS A 221 -17.07 -15.28 6.53
C CYS A 221 -15.73 -15.25 7.23
N LEU A 222 -14.82 -14.36 6.83
CA LEU A 222 -13.50 -14.20 7.43
C LEU A 222 -13.61 -13.80 8.91
N ILE A 223 -14.41 -12.78 9.24
CA ILE A 223 -14.58 -12.28 10.61
C ILE A 223 -15.14 -13.36 11.52
N LYS A 224 -16.20 -14.07 11.08
CA LYS A 224 -16.78 -15.20 11.83
C LYS A 224 -15.70 -16.24 12.17
N ASN A 225 -14.89 -16.63 11.19
CA ASN A 225 -13.84 -17.62 11.39
C ASN A 225 -12.70 -17.13 12.31
N ILE A 226 -12.36 -15.84 12.27
CA ILE A 226 -11.39 -15.24 13.20
C ILE A 226 -11.92 -15.32 14.63
N MET A 227 -13.21 -14.97 14.86
CA MET A 227 -13.82 -15.01 16.19
C MET A 227 -13.92 -16.42 16.77
N GLU A 228 -14.17 -17.43 15.92
CA GLU A 228 -14.24 -18.83 16.36
C GLU A 228 -12.88 -19.44 16.74
N VAL A 229 -11.78 -18.87 16.24
CA VAL A 229 -10.40 -19.31 16.50
C VAL A 229 -9.79 -18.61 17.71
N GLN A 230 -10.33 -17.47 18.13
CA GLN A 230 -9.86 -16.71 19.31
C GLN A 230 -10.26 -17.36 20.65
#